data_57dcb6838a4095be180776dab590a8a3
#
_entry.id   57dcb6838a4095be180776dab590a8a3
#
_cell.length_a   1.000
_cell.length_b   1.000
_cell.length_c   1.000
_cell.angle_alpha   90.00
_cell.angle_beta   90.00
_cell.angle_gamma   90.00
#
_symmetry.space_group_name_H-M   'P 1'
#
loop_
_entity.id
_entity.type
_entity.pdbx_description
1 polymer ?
#
loop_
_entity_poly.entity_id
_entity_poly.type
_entity_poly.pdbx_seq_one_letter_code
_entity_poly.pdbx_strand_id
1 'polypeptide(L)'
;MSTSRSTFFGIAAVCVAAVGAALVAQYQFNMQPCPWCVLQRVIFLAIALAALLGGFLSAFLGDYMNALGPTRKSNLFFSALVDVLATSGMAAALWQHFVAAATASCNLTFAERVISALGLDERWPEVFSAYASCKDAAVNAFGVPFEFWSLALFAAITLAALQLLVKTARGGV
;
A
#
# COMPACT_ATOMS: atom_id res chain seq x y z
N MET A 1 7.40 -23.52 7.22
CA MET A 1 6.62 -22.47 6.51
C MET A 1 7.38 -22.12 5.25
N SER A 2 6.74 -22.15 4.07
CA SER A 2 7.44 -21.75 2.85
C SER A 2 7.79 -20.24 2.93
N THR A 3 8.95 -19.88 2.39
CA THR A 3 9.44 -18.48 2.39
C THR A 3 8.42 -17.52 1.79
N SER A 4 7.67 -17.94 0.77
CA SER A 4 6.63 -17.14 0.13
C SER A 4 5.50 -16.75 1.08
N ARG A 5 5.01 -17.70 1.87
CA ARG A 5 3.92 -17.49 2.83
C ARG A 5 4.32 -16.48 3.91
N SER A 6 5.51 -16.63 4.46
CA SER A 6 6.04 -15.67 5.47
C SER A 6 6.19 -14.27 4.88
N THR A 7 6.67 -14.13 3.64
CA THR A 7 6.82 -12.84 2.98
C THR A 7 5.48 -12.16 2.76
N PHE A 8 4.45 -12.87 2.29
CA PHE A 8 3.13 -12.30 2.08
C PHE A 8 2.50 -11.80 3.39
N PHE A 9 2.53 -12.59 4.46
CA PHE A 9 2.01 -12.15 5.76
C PHE A 9 2.82 -10.99 6.35
N GLY A 10 4.14 -10.97 6.14
CA GLY A 10 5.00 -9.86 6.52
C GLY A 10 4.63 -8.55 5.82
N ILE A 11 4.43 -8.60 4.49
CA ILE A 11 3.96 -7.45 3.70
C ILE A 11 2.61 -6.94 4.21
N ALA A 12 1.65 -7.85 4.43
CA ALA A 12 0.34 -7.47 4.94
C ALA A 12 0.42 -6.80 6.31
N ALA A 13 1.21 -7.34 7.23
CA ALA A 13 1.40 -6.77 8.56
C ALA A 13 2.03 -5.37 8.51
N VAL A 14 3.04 -5.16 7.66
CA VAL A 14 3.67 -3.85 7.44
C VAL A 14 2.67 -2.84 6.88
N CYS A 15 1.86 -3.23 5.91
CA CYS A 15 0.84 -2.33 5.32
C CYS A 15 -0.22 -1.92 6.35
N VAL A 16 -0.73 -2.85 7.16
CA VAL A 16 -1.70 -2.55 8.22
C VAL A 16 -1.06 -1.64 9.28
N ALA A 17 0.18 -1.92 9.67
CA ALA A 17 0.92 -1.09 10.61
C ALA A 17 1.15 0.34 10.06
N ALA A 18 1.44 0.49 8.78
CA ALA A 18 1.60 1.79 8.12
C ALA A 18 0.31 2.63 8.18
N VAL A 19 -0.85 2.00 7.89
CA VAL A 19 -2.16 2.69 8.02
C VAL A 19 -2.45 3.04 9.48
N GLY A 20 -2.17 2.12 10.41
CA GLY A 20 -2.31 2.39 11.85
C GLY A 20 -1.44 3.57 12.31
N ALA A 21 -0.19 3.63 11.88
CA ALA A 21 0.70 4.74 12.18
C ALA A 21 0.19 6.08 11.60
N ALA A 22 -0.35 6.05 10.37
CA ALA A 22 -0.96 7.23 9.75
C ALA A 22 -2.20 7.72 10.52
N LEU A 23 -3.02 6.83 11.06
CA LEU A 23 -4.15 7.18 11.91
C LEU A 23 -3.70 7.73 13.26
N VAL A 24 -2.68 7.13 13.87
CA VAL A 24 -2.08 7.69 15.11
C VAL A 24 -1.54 9.09 14.86
N ALA A 25 -0.84 9.32 13.73
CA ALA A 25 -0.35 10.65 13.36
C ALA A 25 -1.51 11.65 13.21
N GLN A 26 -2.61 11.24 12.59
CA GLN A 26 -3.80 12.08 12.42
C GLN A 26 -4.45 12.44 13.75
N TYR A 27 -4.72 11.45 14.62
CA TYR A 27 -5.52 11.68 15.82
C TYR A 27 -4.72 12.16 17.04
N GLN A 28 -3.46 11.72 17.18
CA GLN A 28 -2.63 12.10 18.33
C GLN A 28 -1.79 13.35 18.07
N PHE A 29 -1.37 13.55 16.83
CA PHE A 29 -0.49 14.67 16.46
C PHE A 29 -1.20 15.72 15.59
N ASN A 30 -2.53 15.58 15.37
CA ASN A 30 -3.35 16.47 14.55
C ASN A 30 -2.80 16.68 13.13
N MET A 31 -2.13 15.67 12.58
CA MET A 31 -1.61 15.69 11.21
C MET A 31 -2.74 15.36 10.23
N GLN A 32 -3.46 16.39 9.76
CA GLN A 32 -4.62 16.22 8.90
C GLN A 32 -4.22 15.68 7.52
N PRO A 33 -4.87 14.60 7.02
CA PRO A 33 -4.50 13.98 5.76
C PRO A 33 -5.00 14.80 4.56
N CYS A 34 -4.19 14.87 3.51
CA CYS A 34 -4.59 15.35 2.20
C CYS A 34 -5.16 14.21 1.34
N PRO A 35 -5.81 14.50 0.19
CA PRO A 35 -6.38 13.47 -0.69
C PRO A 35 -5.36 12.41 -1.15
N TRP A 36 -4.14 12.81 -1.46
CA TRP A 36 -3.08 11.88 -1.85
C TRP A 36 -2.58 11.02 -0.69
N CYS A 37 -2.58 11.56 0.55
CA CYS A 37 -2.30 10.79 1.75
C CYS A 37 -3.35 9.70 1.97
N VAL A 38 -4.63 10.04 1.75
CA VAL A 38 -5.74 9.08 1.85
C VAL A 38 -5.63 8.03 0.76
N LEU A 39 -5.32 8.40 -0.48
CA LEU A 39 -5.10 7.44 -1.58
C LEU A 39 -3.98 6.44 -1.25
N GLN A 40 -2.89 6.87 -0.63
CA GLN A 40 -1.82 5.97 -0.19
C GLN A 40 -2.31 4.97 0.87
N ARG A 41 -3.20 5.38 1.80
CA ARG A 41 -3.84 4.44 2.75
C ARG A 41 -4.65 3.37 2.02
N VAL A 42 -5.43 3.78 1.00
CA VAL A 42 -6.19 2.82 0.15
C VAL A 42 -5.25 1.84 -0.53
N ILE A 43 -4.12 2.31 -1.08
CA ILE A 43 -3.12 1.46 -1.74
C ILE A 43 -2.50 0.49 -0.73
N PHE A 44 -2.11 0.94 0.48
CA PHE A 44 -1.58 0.04 1.52
C PHE A 44 -2.59 -1.04 1.90
N LEU A 45 -3.88 -0.71 2.05
CA LEU A 45 -4.92 -1.69 2.36
C LEU A 45 -5.17 -2.66 1.19
N ALA A 46 -5.11 -2.19 -0.06
CA ALA A 46 -5.20 -3.05 -1.23
C ALA A 46 -4.01 -4.02 -1.31
N ILE A 47 -2.79 -3.56 -1.01
CA ILE A 47 -1.60 -4.43 -0.90
C ILE A 47 -1.78 -5.44 0.23
N ALA A 48 -2.24 -5.01 1.41
CA ALA A 48 -2.48 -5.91 2.54
C ALA A 48 -3.48 -7.02 2.16
N LEU A 49 -4.58 -6.67 1.52
CA LEU A 49 -5.59 -7.63 1.06
C LEU A 49 -5.01 -8.60 0.02
N ALA A 50 -4.30 -8.10 -0.99
CA ALA A 50 -3.67 -8.93 -2.01
C ALA A 50 -2.62 -9.89 -1.40
N ALA A 51 -1.82 -9.39 -0.46
CA ALA A 51 -0.81 -10.19 0.23
C ALA A 51 -1.45 -11.24 1.16
N LEU A 52 -2.52 -10.90 1.88
CA LEU A 52 -3.27 -11.88 2.69
C LEU A 52 -3.86 -12.97 1.81
N LEU A 53 -4.52 -12.63 0.72
CA LEU A 53 -5.07 -13.61 -0.23
C LEU A 53 -3.98 -14.51 -0.81
N GLY A 54 -2.85 -13.94 -1.24
CA GLY A 54 -1.70 -14.68 -1.73
C GLY A 54 -1.11 -15.63 -0.67
N GLY A 55 -0.99 -15.16 0.57
CA GLY A 55 -0.52 -15.95 1.70
C GLY A 55 -1.45 -17.10 2.08
N PHE A 56 -2.75 -16.86 2.14
CA PHE A 56 -3.76 -17.89 2.42
C PHE A 56 -3.87 -18.92 1.28
N LEU A 57 -3.91 -18.47 0.02
CA LEU A 57 -3.92 -19.39 -1.11
C LEU A 57 -2.66 -20.25 -1.17
N SER A 58 -1.49 -19.64 -0.93
CA SER A 58 -0.23 -20.37 -0.84
C SER A 58 -0.23 -21.42 0.28
N ALA A 59 -0.90 -21.12 1.40
CA ALA A 59 -1.07 -22.05 2.49
C ALA A 59 -2.00 -23.22 2.10
N PHE A 60 -3.19 -22.87 1.59
CA PHE A 60 -4.23 -23.85 1.28
C PHE A 60 -3.84 -24.78 0.12
N LEU A 61 -3.32 -24.22 -0.96
CA LEU A 61 -2.89 -24.98 -2.13
C LEU A 61 -1.59 -25.75 -1.87
N GLY A 62 -0.70 -25.23 -1.00
CA GLY A 62 0.55 -25.89 -0.64
C GLY A 62 0.34 -27.16 0.19
N ASP A 63 -0.63 -27.15 1.10
CA ASP A 63 -0.94 -28.29 1.96
C ASP A 63 -1.79 -29.36 1.23
N TYR A 64 -2.65 -28.95 0.27
CA TYR A 64 -3.58 -29.85 -0.40
C TYR A 64 -3.12 -30.37 -1.78
N MET A 65 -2.26 -29.66 -2.51
CA MET A 65 -1.96 -29.93 -3.92
C MET A 65 -0.48 -29.84 -4.30
N ASN A 66 0.40 -30.38 -3.48
CA ASN A 66 1.87 -30.44 -3.74
C ASN A 66 2.27 -31.10 -5.08
N ALA A 67 1.32 -31.63 -5.85
CA ALA A 67 1.59 -32.37 -7.09
C ALA A 67 1.26 -31.61 -8.40
N LEU A 68 0.55 -30.46 -8.40
CA LEU A 68 -0.10 -29.94 -9.61
C LEU A 68 0.25 -28.49 -10.03
N GLY A 69 1.26 -27.82 -9.47
CA GLY A 69 1.75 -26.53 -9.94
C GLY A 69 0.84 -25.28 -9.81
N PRO A 70 -0.40 -25.31 -9.24
CA PRO A 70 -1.26 -24.13 -9.12
C PRO A 70 -0.71 -23.11 -8.12
N THR A 71 0.01 -23.54 -7.09
CA THR A 71 0.65 -22.67 -6.09
C THR A 71 1.65 -21.69 -6.71
N ARG A 72 2.42 -22.11 -7.70
CA ARG A 72 3.38 -21.25 -8.40
C ARG A 72 2.68 -20.13 -9.16
N LYS A 73 1.62 -20.44 -9.90
CA LYS A 73 0.84 -19.44 -10.65
C LYS A 73 0.18 -18.42 -9.73
N SER A 74 -0.40 -18.88 -8.62
CA SER A 74 -0.98 -18.02 -7.60
C SER A 74 0.07 -17.08 -6.99
N ASN A 75 1.22 -17.60 -6.58
CA ASN A 75 2.30 -16.80 -6.02
C ASN A 75 2.85 -15.77 -7.03
N LEU A 76 2.99 -16.13 -8.31
CA LEU A 76 3.39 -15.21 -9.37
C LEU A 76 2.36 -14.10 -9.54
N PHE A 77 1.08 -14.43 -9.59
CA PHE A 77 0.00 -13.46 -9.77
C PHE A 77 -0.05 -12.48 -8.60
N PHE A 78 -0.10 -12.96 -7.34
CA PHE A 78 -0.21 -12.09 -6.19
C PHE A 78 1.06 -11.28 -5.92
N SER A 79 2.26 -11.82 -6.17
CA SER A 79 3.48 -11.04 -6.06
C SER A 79 3.57 -9.95 -7.13
N ALA A 80 3.15 -10.22 -8.36
CA ALA A 80 3.08 -9.21 -9.41
C ALA A 80 2.02 -8.13 -9.09
N LEU A 81 0.86 -8.51 -8.57
CA LEU A 81 -0.18 -7.58 -8.16
C LEU A 81 0.31 -6.66 -7.03
N VAL A 82 0.95 -7.21 -6.00
CA VAL A 82 1.56 -6.43 -4.91
C VAL A 82 2.61 -5.47 -5.44
N ASP A 83 3.45 -5.91 -6.38
CA ASP A 83 4.50 -5.08 -6.99
C ASP A 83 3.92 -3.90 -7.78
N VAL A 84 2.89 -4.13 -8.59
CA VAL A 84 2.17 -3.07 -9.34
C VAL A 84 1.51 -2.07 -8.39
N LEU A 85 0.85 -2.54 -7.33
CA LEU A 85 0.23 -1.67 -6.34
C LEU A 85 1.29 -0.86 -5.57
N ALA A 86 2.39 -1.47 -5.17
CA ALA A 86 3.45 -0.77 -4.44
C ALA A 86 4.15 0.28 -5.31
N THR A 87 4.42 -0.02 -6.58
CA THR A 87 4.96 0.97 -7.53
C THR A 87 4.00 2.11 -7.80
N SER A 88 2.68 1.84 -7.87
CA SER A 88 1.68 2.91 -7.96
C SER A 88 1.65 3.79 -6.71
N GLY A 89 1.86 3.20 -5.52
CA GLY A 89 2.00 3.93 -4.26
C GLY A 89 3.25 4.82 -4.23
N MET A 90 4.38 4.34 -4.76
CA MET A 90 5.58 5.17 -4.94
C MET A 90 5.30 6.38 -5.86
N ALA A 91 4.65 6.14 -6.99
CA ALA A 91 4.27 7.21 -7.91
C ALA A 91 3.35 8.24 -7.24
N ALA A 92 2.37 7.78 -6.44
CA ALA A 92 1.48 8.65 -5.69
C ALA A 92 2.22 9.52 -4.65
N ALA A 93 3.18 8.93 -3.93
CA ALA A 93 3.99 9.66 -2.94
C ALA A 93 4.89 10.72 -3.60
N LEU A 94 5.54 10.37 -4.71
CA LEU A 94 6.34 11.32 -5.50
C LEU A 94 5.48 12.45 -6.09
N TRP A 95 4.33 12.10 -6.66
CA TRP A 95 3.40 13.09 -7.19
C TRP A 95 2.91 14.04 -6.10
N GLN A 96 2.58 13.52 -4.93
CA GLN A 96 2.17 14.34 -3.78
C GLN A 96 3.24 15.38 -3.43
N HIS A 97 4.50 14.97 -3.34
CA HIS A 97 5.59 15.86 -2.95
C HIS A 97 5.91 16.92 -4.03
N PHE A 98 6.12 16.47 -5.28
CA PHE A 98 6.64 17.36 -6.33
C PHE A 98 5.55 18.16 -7.05
N VAL A 99 4.31 17.69 -7.07
CA VAL A 99 3.24 18.31 -7.86
C VAL A 99 2.10 18.79 -6.98
N ALA A 100 1.49 17.92 -6.18
CA ALA A 100 0.29 18.25 -5.45
C ALA A 100 0.55 19.27 -4.32
N ALA A 101 1.68 19.20 -3.64
CA ALA A 101 2.06 20.16 -2.62
C ALA A 101 2.42 21.55 -3.20
N ALA A 102 2.84 21.61 -4.47
CA ALA A 102 3.17 22.85 -5.15
C ALA A 102 1.96 23.55 -5.78
N THR A 103 0.84 22.84 -5.99
CA THR A 103 -0.35 23.34 -6.68
C THR A 103 -1.50 23.57 -5.69
N ALA A 104 -1.91 24.82 -5.50
CA ALA A 104 -3.14 25.15 -4.78
C ALA A 104 -4.34 25.09 -5.76
N SER A 105 -4.72 23.88 -6.24
CA SER A 105 -5.87 23.76 -7.12
C SER A 105 -7.14 23.46 -6.32
N CYS A 106 -8.20 24.24 -6.59
CA CYS A 106 -9.54 24.00 -6.03
C CYS A 106 -10.33 22.93 -6.80
N ASN A 107 -9.73 22.31 -7.81
CA ASN A 107 -10.37 21.25 -8.59
C ASN A 107 -10.20 19.89 -7.91
N LEU A 108 -11.24 19.06 -7.98
CA LEU A 108 -11.19 17.66 -7.53
C LEU A 108 -9.96 16.93 -8.10
N THR A 109 -9.07 16.54 -7.22
CA THR A 109 -7.86 15.80 -7.61
C THR A 109 -8.20 14.40 -8.08
N PHE A 110 -7.29 13.76 -8.82
CA PHE A 110 -7.46 12.35 -9.20
C PHE A 110 -7.66 11.46 -7.96
N ALA A 111 -6.94 11.76 -6.87
CA ALA A 111 -7.06 11.01 -5.62
C ALA A 111 -8.47 11.10 -5.03
N GLU A 112 -9.08 12.28 -4.97
CA GLU A 112 -10.46 12.47 -4.50
C GLU A 112 -11.46 11.71 -5.35
N ARG A 113 -11.32 11.76 -6.68
CA ARG A 113 -12.20 11.03 -7.61
C ARG A 113 -12.16 9.51 -7.35
N VAL A 114 -10.98 8.95 -7.10
CA VAL A 114 -10.83 7.52 -6.80
C VAL A 114 -11.48 7.17 -5.47
N ILE A 115 -11.26 7.96 -4.42
CA ILE A 115 -11.80 7.72 -3.08
C ILE A 115 -13.32 7.78 -3.10
N SER A 116 -13.90 8.84 -3.72
CA SER A 116 -15.35 9.02 -3.82
C SER A 116 -16.00 7.99 -4.75
N ALA A 117 -15.34 7.59 -5.84
CA ALA A 117 -15.83 6.52 -6.70
C ALA A 117 -15.93 5.16 -5.98
N LEU A 118 -15.08 4.95 -4.98
CA LEU A 118 -15.12 3.76 -4.12
C LEU A 118 -16.10 3.91 -2.94
N GLY A 119 -16.66 5.13 -2.72
CA GLY A 119 -17.56 5.44 -1.60
C GLY A 119 -16.92 5.27 -0.22
N LEU A 120 -15.60 5.38 -0.14
CA LEU A 120 -14.84 5.14 1.10
C LEU A 120 -14.95 6.34 2.05
N ASP A 121 -14.97 7.55 1.53
CA ASP A 121 -15.12 8.80 2.26
C ASP A 121 -16.49 8.92 2.92
N GLU A 122 -17.55 8.40 2.30
CA GLU A 122 -18.89 8.36 2.88
C GLU A 122 -19.06 7.26 3.91
N ARG A 123 -18.45 6.08 3.66
CA ARG A 123 -18.65 4.88 4.50
C ARG A 123 -17.75 4.84 5.72
N TRP A 124 -16.53 5.34 5.62
CA TRP A 124 -15.54 5.41 6.71
C TRP A 124 -14.80 6.77 6.68
N PRO A 125 -15.49 7.88 6.95
CA PRO A 125 -14.92 9.23 6.88
C PRO A 125 -13.70 9.40 7.79
N GLU A 126 -13.71 8.76 8.95
CA GLU A 126 -12.63 8.81 9.93
C GLU A 126 -11.27 8.34 9.38
N VAL A 127 -11.28 7.45 8.38
CA VAL A 127 -10.07 6.87 7.78
C VAL A 127 -9.77 7.46 6.41
N PHE A 128 -10.82 7.77 5.62
CA PHE A 128 -10.69 8.08 4.19
C PHE A 128 -11.14 9.49 3.80
N SER A 129 -11.58 10.35 4.72
CA SER A 129 -11.82 11.74 4.40
C SER A 129 -10.52 12.55 4.41
N ALA A 130 -10.37 13.41 3.41
CA ALA A 130 -9.29 14.39 3.35
C ALA A 130 -9.75 15.68 4.05
N TYR A 131 -8.97 16.14 5.02
CA TYR A 131 -9.29 17.33 5.82
C TYR A 131 -8.40 18.52 5.54
N ALA A 132 -7.32 18.34 4.77
CA ALA A 132 -6.35 19.38 4.45
C ALA A 132 -5.98 19.37 2.96
N SER A 133 -5.53 20.51 2.45
CA SER A 133 -4.85 20.55 1.16
C SER A 133 -3.49 19.86 1.24
N CYS A 134 -2.92 19.43 0.10
CA CYS A 134 -1.59 18.82 0.10
C CYS A 134 -0.49 19.77 0.58
N LYS A 135 -0.69 21.08 0.41
CA LYS A 135 0.21 22.10 0.92
C LYS A 135 0.17 22.21 2.44
N ASP A 136 -1.03 22.17 3.02
CA ASP A 136 -1.22 22.27 4.47
C ASP A 136 -0.85 20.95 5.19
N ALA A 137 -1.00 19.83 4.49
CA ALA A 137 -0.61 18.50 4.98
C ALA A 137 0.90 18.20 4.86
N ALA A 138 1.68 19.10 4.28
CA ALA A 138 3.13 18.96 4.14
C ALA A 138 3.83 19.19 5.49
N VAL A 139 3.77 18.18 6.37
CA VAL A 139 4.40 18.21 7.70
C VAL A 139 5.63 17.31 7.74
N ASN A 140 6.60 17.71 8.55
CA ASN A 140 7.80 16.95 8.77
C ASN A 140 7.64 16.05 10.01
N ALA A 141 7.87 14.74 9.83
CA ALA A 141 8.00 13.80 10.91
C ALA A 141 9.48 13.46 11.10
N PHE A 142 10.04 13.75 12.27
CA PHE A 142 11.47 13.58 12.58
C PHE A 142 12.41 14.30 11.60
N GLY A 143 12.00 15.48 11.09
CA GLY A 143 12.79 16.26 10.14
C GLY A 143 12.73 15.82 8.68
N VAL A 144 11.92 14.79 8.37
CA VAL A 144 11.70 14.27 7.02
C VAL A 144 10.24 14.48 6.66
N PRO A 145 9.91 14.96 5.43
CA PRO A 145 8.53 15.05 4.97
C PRO A 145 7.80 13.72 5.09
N PHE A 146 6.56 13.76 5.61
CA PHE A 146 5.82 12.55 5.96
C PHE A 146 5.61 11.58 4.78
N GLU A 147 5.48 12.11 3.57
CA GLU A 147 5.34 11.33 2.34
C GLU A 147 6.56 10.48 1.99
N PHE A 148 7.76 10.84 2.44
CA PHE A 148 8.97 10.04 2.21
C PHE A 148 9.00 8.76 3.05
N TRP A 149 8.33 8.75 4.21
CA TRP A 149 8.15 7.52 4.98
C TRP A 149 7.27 6.51 4.24
N SER A 150 6.17 6.98 3.63
CA SER A 150 5.34 6.16 2.76
C SER A 150 6.10 5.68 1.53
N LEU A 151 6.89 6.56 0.89
CA LEU A 151 7.73 6.22 -0.25
C LEU A 151 8.74 5.12 0.08
N ALA A 152 9.43 5.22 1.23
CA ALA A 152 10.40 4.23 1.69
C ALA A 152 9.72 2.87 1.95
N LEU A 153 8.53 2.87 2.55
CA LEU A 153 7.76 1.64 2.77
C LEU A 153 7.32 1.00 1.46
N PHE A 154 6.78 1.77 0.51
CA PHE A 154 6.42 1.25 -0.81
C PHE A 154 7.63 0.68 -1.54
N ALA A 155 8.80 1.35 -1.49
CA ALA A 155 10.04 0.84 -2.08
C ALA A 155 10.48 -0.49 -1.43
N ALA A 156 10.41 -0.61 -0.12
CA ALA A 156 10.74 -1.84 0.59
C ALA A 156 9.77 -2.99 0.20
N ILE A 157 8.46 -2.70 0.09
CA ILE A 157 7.45 -3.67 -0.34
C ILE A 157 7.70 -4.11 -1.79
N THR A 158 7.99 -3.16 -2.70
CA THR A 158 8.35 -3.45 -4.10
C THR A 158 9.55 -4.39 -4.17
N LEU A 159 10.62 -4.11 -3.42
CA LEU A 159 11.80 -4.99 -3.39
C LEU A 159 11.47 -6.38 -2.86
N ALA A 160 10.66 -6.49 -1.80
CA ALA A 160 10.24 -7.77 -1.25
C ALA A 160 9.36 -8.56 -2.22
N ALA A 161 8.40 -7.91 -2.89
CA ALA A 161 7.52 -8.52 -3.87
C ALA A 161 8.30 -8.98 -5.12
N LEU A 162 9.23 -8.16 -5.62
CA LEU A 162 10.10 -8.50 -6.74
C LEU A 162 11.01 -9.69 -6.42
N GLN A 163 11.61 -9.73 -5.23
CA GLN A 163 12.40 -10.88 -4.80
C GLN A 163 11.56 -12.16 -4.77
N LEU A 164 10.33 -12.08 -4.26
CA LEU A 164 9.40 -13.21 -4.23
C LEU A 164 9.03 -13.65 -5.65
N LEU A 165 8.73 -12.69 -6.53
CA LEU A 165 8.40 -12.93 -7.94
C LEU A 165 9.55 -13.67 -8.64
N VAL A 166 10.79 -13.18 -8.51
CA VAL A 166 11.97 -13.77 -9.13
C VAL A 166 12.26 -15.17 -8.58
N LYS A 167 12.18 -15.37 -7.26
CA LYS A 167 12.34 -16.70 -6.65
C LYS A 167 11.31 -17.70 -7.16
N THR A 168 10.04 -17.29 -7.20
CA THR A 168 8.93 -18.12 -7.69
C THR A 168 9.09 -18.43 -9.18
N ALA A 169 9.51 -17.45 -9.99
CA ALA A 169 9.75 -17.64 -11.42
C ALA A 169 10.89 -18.63 -11.70
N ARG A 170 11.94 -18.64 -10.87
CA ARG A 170 13.08 -19.56 -10.98
C ARG A 170 12.82 -20.97 -10.40
N GLY A 171 11.61 -21.23 -9.89
CA GLY A 171 11.25 -22.53 -9.31
C GLY A 171 11.81 -22.78 -7.91
N GLY A 172 12.27 -21.75 -7.21
CA GLY A 172 12.90 -21.81 -5.89
C GLY A 172 11.92 -21.62 -4.71
N VAL A 173 10.73 -22.24 -4.77
CA VAL A 173 9.72 -22.16 -3.68
C VAL A 173 9.25 -23.54 -3.29
#